data_7c13daf74bb49db30d3ad5ec7d757359
#
_entry.id   7c13daf74bb49db30d3ad5ec7d757359
#
_cell.length_a   1.000
_cell.length_b   1.000
_cell.length_c   1.000
_cell.angle_alpha   90.00
_cell.angle_beta   90.00
_cell.angle_gamma   90.00
#
_symmetry.space_group_name_H-M   'P 1'
#
loop_
_entity.id
_entity.type
_entity.pdbx_description
1 polymer ?
#
loop_
_entity_poly.entity_id
_entity_poly.type
_entity_poly.pdbx_seq_one_letter_code
_entity_poly.pdbx_strand_id
1 'polypeptide(L)' 'MPSFGVKLTSGKIMWIAADEADCRDGAVVFFRVSDGQRTVVAGFSLAHINHFGIPSAFSQAEPPAALPPP' A
#
# COMPACT_ATOMS: atom_id res chain seq x y z
N MET A 1 4.27 -13.86 1.20
CA MET A 1 3.46 -12.85 1.90
C MET A 1 3.08 -11.75 0.92
N PRO A 2 1.81 -11.35 0.89
CA PRO A 2 1.38 -10.29 -0.02
C PRO A 2 2.06 -8.96 0.29
N SER A 3 2.03 -8.09 -0.70
CA SER A 3 2.57 -6.75 -0.56
C SER A 3 1.52 -5.74 -0.95
N PHE A 4 1.58 -4.58 -0.29
CA PHE A 4 0.74 -3.44 -0.64
C PHE A 4 1.66 -2.28 -1.00
N GLY A 5 1.26 -1.51 -1.99
CA GLY A 5 1.94 -0.28 -2.33
C GLY A 5 1.21 0.89 -1.71
N VAL A 6 1.96 1.88 -1.28
CA VAL A 6 1.41 3.11 -0.73
C VAL A 6 2.08 4.26 -1.47
N LYS A 7 1.30 5.02 -2.23
CA LYS A 7 1.82 6.20 -2.90
C LYS A 7 1.54 7.42 -2.06
N LEU A 8 2.58 8.06 -1.59
CA LEU A 8 2.49 9.24 -0.75
C LEU A 8 2.18 10.47 -1.59
N THR A 9 1.66 11.50 -0.95
CA THR A 9 1.38 12.75 -1.64
C THR A 9 2.63 13.38 -2.24
N SER A 10 3.78 13.03 -1.72
CA SER A 10 5.07 13.48 -2.27
C SER A 10 5.41 12.79 -3.59
N GLY A 11 4.68 11.74 -3.96
CA GLY A 11 4.96 10.97 -5.15
C GLY A 11 5.78 9.71 -4.89
N LYS A 12 6.29 9.57 -3.69
CA LYS A 12 7.09 8.39 -3.32
C LYS A 12 6.18 7.18 -3.13
N ILE A 13 6.64 6.03 -3.58
CA ILE A 13 5.91 4.77 -3.40
C ILE A 13 6.68 3.90 -2.42
N MET A 14 5.96 3.37 -1.44
CA MET A 14 6.53 2.44 -0.46
C MET A 14 5.81 1.11 -0.58
N TRP A 15 6.54 0.03 -0.42
CA TRP A 15 5.97 -1.32 -0.48
C TRP A 15 5.97 -1.93 0.90
N ILE A 16 4.80 -2.39 1.33
CA ILE A 16 4.61 -2.91 2.67
C ILE A 16 4.25 -4.39 2.56
N ALA A 17 5.03 -5.25 3.19
CA ALA A 17 4.72 -6.67 3.25
C ALA A 17 3.72 -6.89 4.37
N ALA A 18 2.50 -7.26 4.03
CA ALA A 18 1.41 -7.42 4.99
C ALA A 18 0.36 -8.34 4.43
N ASP A 19 -0.45 -8.89 5.30
CA ASP A 19 -1.54 -9.79 4.89
C ASP A 19 -2.84 -9.04 4.71
N GLU A 20 -3.06 -7.96 5.45
CA GLU A 20 -4.30 -7.21 5.43
C GLU A 20 -4.05 -5.73 5.56
N ALA A 21 -5.00 -4.95 5.08
CA ALA A 21 -5.01 -3.50 5.26
C ALA A 21 -6.40 -3.10 5.71
N ASP A 22 -6.47 -2.10 6.57
CA ASP A 22 -7.73 -1.63 7.12
C ASP A 22 -7.67 -0.11 7.22
N CYS A 23 -8.77 0.54 6.83
CA CYS A 23 -8.87 2.00 6.93
C CYS A 23 -9.83 2.34 8.05
N ARG A 24 -9.36 3.17 8.98
CA ARG A 24 -10.21 3.66 10.06
C ARG A 24 -9.65 4.95 10.62
N ASP A 25 -10.55 5.81 11.06
CA ASP A 25 -10.17 7.04 11.78
C ASP A 25 -9.11 7.85 11.04
N GLY A 26 -9.24 7.95 9.72
CA GLY A 26 -8.34 8.76 8.92
C GLY A 26 -6.96 8.16 8.71
N ALA A 27 -6.82 6.85 8.92
CA ALA A 27 -5.56 6.17 8.72
C ALA A 27 -5.75 4.84 8.00
N VAL A 28 -4.71 4.38 7.33
CA VAL A 28 -4.66 3.01 6.83
C VAL A 28 -3.63 2.26 7.65
N VAL A 29 -3.98 1.07 8.09
CA VAL A 29 -3.11 0.25 8.94
C VAL A 29 -2.92 -1.10 8.27
N PHE A 30 -1.69 -1.54 8.21
CA PHE A 30 -1.32 -2.81 7.59
C PHE A 30 -1.00 -3.83 8.68
N PHE A 31 -1.49 -5.05 8.49
CA PHE A 31 -1.37 -6.11 9.49
C PHE A 31 -0.74 -7.35 8.91
N ARG A 32 0.03 -8.02 9.73
CA ARG A 32 0.43 -9.39 9.48
C ARG A 32 -0.48 -10.29 10.29
N VAL A 33 -0.94 -11.38 9.68
CA VAL A 33 -1.77 -12.36 10.36
C VAL A 33 -0.97 -13.62 10.57
N SER A 34 -0.91 -14.08 11.82
CA SER A 34 -0.18 -15.29 12.17
C SER A 34 -0.92 -15.98 13.31
N ASP A 35 -1.25 -17.25 13.13
CA ASP A 35 -1.95 -18.05 14.15
C ASP A 35 -3.24 -17.38 14.61
N GLY A 36 -3.96 -16.76 13.68
CA GLY A 36 -5.22 -16.09 13.99
C GLY A 36 -5.06 -14.76 14.67
N GLN A 37 -3.84 -14.27 14.84
CA GLN A 37 -3.58 -12.98 15.47
C GLN A 37 -3.08 -11.98 14.44
N ARG A 38 -3.54 -10.73 14.61
CA ARG A 38 -3.15 -9.63 13.74
C ARG A 38 -2.13 -8.77 14.46
N THR A 39 -1.05 -8.48 13.76
CA THR A 39 0.01 -7.61 14.29
C THR A 39 0.16 -6.43 13.35
N VAL A 40 0.15 -5.21 13.89
CA VAL A 40 0.36 -4.01 13.09
C VAL A 40 1.81 -3.98 12.63
N VAL A 41 2.01 -3.84 11.31
CA VAL A 41 3.35 -3.70 10.76
C VAL A 41 3.63 -2.29 10.25
N ALA A 42 2.58 -1.54 9.90
CA ALA A 42 2.75 -0.16 9.44
C ALA A 42 1.42 0.55 9.51
N GLY A 43 1.48 1.86 9.64
CA GLY A 43 0.29 2.70 9.60
C GLY A 43 0.63 4.03 8.96
N PHE A 44 -0.33 4.61 8.25
CA PHE A 44 -0.14 5.89 7.56
C PHE A 44 -1.38 6.74 7.73
N SER A 45 -1.17 8.04 7.90
CA SER A 45 -2.28 8.98 7.88
C SER A 45 -2.79 9.12 6.44
N LEU A 46 -4.11 9.06 6.26
CA LEU A 46 -4.69 9.23 4.93
C LEU A 46 -4.41 10.60 4.35
N ALA A 47 -4.12 11.57 5.19
CA ALA A 47 -3.77 12.92 4.72
C ALA A 47 -2.47 12.94 3.93
N HIS A 48 -1.62 11.94 4.10
CA HIS A 48 -0.32 11.87 3.43
C HIS A 48 -0.29 10.84 2.30
N ILE A 49 -1.43 10.22 1.99
CA ILE A 49 -1.50 9.16 1.00
C ILE A 49 -2.31 9.62 -0.20
N ASN A 50 -1.76 9.40 -1.41
CA ASN A 50 -2.49 9.61 -2.64
C ASN A 50 -3.40 8.41 -2.91
N HIS A 51 -2.82 7.21 -2.91
CA HIS A 51 -3.60 5.99 -2.99
C HIS A 51 -2.74 4.81 -2.51
N PHE A 52 -3.40 3.70 -2.26
CA PHE A 52 -2.73 2.48 -1.88
C PHE A 52 -3.50 1.28 -2.41
N GLY A 53 -2.85 0.13 -2.47
CA GLY A 53 -3.50 -1.07 -2.95
C GLY A 53 -2.51 -2.19 -3.24
N ILE A 54 -3.02 -3.23 -3.91
CA ILE A 54 -2.19 -4.35 -4.31
C ILE A 54 -1.27 -3.92 -5.46
N PRO A 55 -0.19 -4.68 -5.72
CA PRO A 55 0.78 -4.27 -6.75
C PRO A 55 0.18 -4.01 -8.12
N SER A 56 -0.84 -4.77 -8.51
CA SER A 56 -1.44 -4.58 -9.84
C SER A 56 -2.07 -3.21 -10.01
N ALA A 57 -2.53 -2.60 -8.91
CA ALA A 57 -3.12 -1.27 -8.98
C ALA A 57 -2.06 -0.22 -9.33
N PHE A 58 -0.81 -0.48 -8.98
CA PHE A 58 0.28 0.44 -9.25
C PHE A 58 0.91 0.21 -10.61
N SER A 59 0.99 -1.03 -11.03
CA SER A 59 1.58 -1.32 -12.33
C SER A 59 0.75 -0.75 -13.46
N GLN A 60 -0.54 -0.56 -13.26
CA GLN A 60 -1.38 0.09 -14.26
C GLN A 60 -1.12 1.58 -14.34
N ALA A 61 -0.79 2.18 -13.21
CA ALA A 61 -0.48 3.59 -13.17
C ALA A 61 0.89 3.86 -13.77
N GLU A 62 1.70 2.87 -13.71
CA GLU A 62 3.06 3.02 -14.11
C GLU A 62 3.28 2.75 -15.56
N PRO A 63 2.83 2.33 -16.18
CA PRO A 63 3.21 1.84 -17.42
C PRO A 63 4.43 2.32 -18.04
N PRO A 64 4.47 2.18 -17.32
CA PRO A 64 5.12 2.34 -17.52
C PRO A 64 5.86 2.46 -17.80
N ALA A 65 6.01 2.68 -17.34
CA ALA A 65 6.63 2.94 -17.62
C ALA A 65 7.03 2.42 -18.28
N ALA A 66 6.89 2.26 -18.13
CA ALA A 66 7.14 1.98 -18.75
C ALA A 66 6.81 1.75 -19.61
N LEU A 67 6.27 1.94 -19.69
CA LEU A 67 6.00 2.01 -20.44
C LEU A 67 5.95 2.21 -21.23
N PRO A 68 5.87 2.19 -21.45
CA PRO A 68 5.85 2.49 -22.16
C PRO A 68 5.78 2.69 -22.86
N PRO A 69 5.73 2.82 -22.96
CA PRO A 69 5.68 3.23 -23.59
C PRO A 69 5.67 3.53 -24.26
N PRO A 70 5.60 3.63 -24.46
CA PRO A 70 5.66 4.08 -25.17
C PRO A 70 5.74 4.56 -25.79
#